data_8ce59054af2f4db25800b60ab21b2538
#
_entry.id   8ce59054af2f4db25800b60ab21b2538
#
_cell.length_a   1.000
_cell.length_b   1.000
_cell.length_c   1.000
_cell.angle_alpha   90.00
_cell.angle_beta   90.00
_cell.angle_gamma   90.00
#
_symmetry.space_group_name_H-M   'P 1'
#
loop_
_entity.id
_entity.type
_entity.pdbx_description
1 polymer ?
#
loop_
_entity_poly.entity_id
_entity_poly.type
_entity_poly.pdbx_seq_one_letter_code
_entity_poly.pdbx_strand_id
1 'polypeptide(L)'
;MTSVFDSSPFPLCPKPFNMAAHVLGHADSLANKLALRVVAKDAATPDHSFSYSQLKRAVLGTATGLLNQGLRPGDIVLMRLGNTPDFPIAYLGALAAGLVPVPTSAALTKTEVARIIADLAPCMVIRD
;
A
#
# COMPACT_ATOMS: atom_id res chain seq x y z
N MET A 1 32.39 9.73 13.89
CA MET A 1 31.40 10.13 14.92
C MET A 1 30.07 9.50 14.52
N THR A 2 29.53 8.60 15.34
CA THR A 2 28.25 7.93 15.07
C THR A 2 27.15 8.74 15.77
N SER A 3 26.18 9.25 15.02
CA SER A 3 25.01 9.89 15.59
C SER A 3 24.05 8.81 16.09
N VAL A 4 23.79 8.80 17.38
CA VAL A 4 22.77 7.95 18.00
C VAL A 4 21.58 8.83 18.34
N PHE A 5 20.42 8.49 17.79
CA PHE A 5 19.16 9.11 18.13
C PHE A 5 18.32 8.09 18.90
N ASP A 6 18.07 8.37 20.18
CA ASP A 6 17.25 7.53 21.04
C ASP A 6 16.07 8.36 21.57
N SER A 7 14.87 7.96 21.19
CA SER A 7 13.61 8.57 21.63
C SER A 7 12.84 7.69 22.61
N SER A 8 13.57 6.82 23.32
CA SER A 8 12.96 5.94 24.35
C SER A 8 12.32 6.74 25.51
N PRO A 9 11.22 6.22 26.10
CA PRO A 9 10.54 4.98 25.73
C PRO A 9 9.59 5.17 24.53
N PHE A 10 9.61 4.23 23.58
CA PHE A 10 8.64 4.23 22.49
C PHE A 10 7.24 3.91 23.02
N PRO A 11 6.19 4.59 22.56
CA PRO A 11 4.82 4.24 22.91
C PRO A 11 4.50 2.82 22.42
N LEU A 12 3.80 2.06 23.26
CA LEU A 12 3.33 0.73 22.86
C LEU A 12 2.35 0.83 21.69
N CYS A 13 2.51 -0.06 20.73
CA CYS A 13 1.56 -0.17 19.63
C CYS A 13 0.18 -0.56 20.17
N PRO A 14 -0.90 0.16 19.82
CA PRO A 14 -2.26 -0.23 20.20
C PRO A 14 -2.61 -1.63 19.72
N LYS A 15 -3.44 -2.34 20.49
CA LYS A 15 -3.95 -3.67 20.10
C LYS A 15 -5.48 -3.68 20.23
N PRO A 16 -6.21 -4.04 19.16
CA PRO A 16 -5.75 -4.39 17.80
C PRO A 16 -5.27 -3.15 17.03
N PHE A 17 -4.34 -3.33 16.08
CA PHE A 17 -3.85 -2.25 15.22
C PHE A 17 -3.86 -2.68 13.74
N ASN A 18 -4.42 -1.85 12.89
CA ASN A 18 -4.33 -1.97 11.44
C ASN A 18 -3.88 -0.63 10.85
N MET A 19 -2.75 -0.63 10.15
CA MET A 19 -2.15 0.60 9.61
C MET A 19 -3.08 1.31 8.63
N ALA A 20 -3.79 0.59 7.76
CA ALA A 20 -4.71 1.22 6.82
C ALA A 20 -5.87 1.91 7.54
N ALA A 21 -6.44 1.27 8.58
CA ALA A 21 -7.46 1.88 9.42
C ALA A 21 -6.95 3.13 10.14
N HIS A 22 -5.70 3.10 10.62
CA HIS A 22 -5.06 4.25 11.28
C HIS A 22 -4.86 5.42 10.31
N VAL A 23 -4.29 5.17 9.13
CA VAL A 23 -4.05 6.19 8.10
C VAL A 23 -5.35 6.81 7.59
N LEU A 24 -6.41 6.00 7.45
CA LEU A 24 -7.71 6.43 6.94
C LEU A 24 -8.70 6.81 8.05
N GLY A 25 -8.28 6.83 9.32
CA GLY A 25 -9.15 7.06 10.47
C GLY A 25 -9.91 8.39 10.44
N HIS A 26 -9.33 9.41 9.83
CA HIS A 26 -9.96 10.74 9.66
C HIS A 26 -10.62 10.95 8.29
N ALA A 27 -10.72 9.91 7.45
CA ALA A 27 -11.19 10.05 6.08
C ALA A 27 -12.64 10.58 5.99
N ASP A 28 -13.50 10.27 6.95
CA ASP A 28 -14.89 10.73 6.94
C ASP A 28 -15.00 12.20 7.35
N SER A 29 -14.22 12.66 8.31
CA SER A 29 -14.18 14.08 8.73
C SER A 29 -13.46 14.99 7.73
N LEU A 30 -12.57 14.42 6.91
CA LEU A 30 -11.79 15.12 5.89
C LEU A 30 -12.20 14.72 4.47
N ALA A 31 -13.44 14.27 4.28
CA ALA A 31 -13.91 13.58 3.07
C ALA A 31 -13.50 14.24 1.75
N ASN A 32 -13.61 15.55 1.66
CA ASN A 32 -13.33 16.32 0.44
C ASN A 32 -11.91 16.88 0.35
N LYS A 33 -11.09 16.71 1.41
CA LYS A 33 -9.70 17.16 1.40
C LYS A 33 -8.88 16.27 0.48
N LEU A 34 -7.91 16.86 -0.21
CA LEU A 34 -6.92 16.13 -1.02
C LEU A 34 -6.11 15.18 -0.13
N ALA A 35 -6.11 13.89 -0.46
CA ALA A 35 -5.38 12.85 0.25
C ALA A 35 -4.18 12.33 -0.53
N LEU A 36 -4.32 12.18 -1.84
CA LEU A 36 -3.28 11.65 -2.72
C LEU A 36 -3.27 12.44 -4.03
N ARG A 37 -2.09 12.81 -4.50
CA ARG A 37 -1.88 13.39 -5.83
C ARG A 37 -0.66 12.77 -6.47
N VAL A 38 -0.83 12.24 -7.65
CA VAL A 38 0.27 11.79 -8.51
C VAL A 38 0.42 12.82 -9.62
N VAL A 39 1.56 13.52 -9.62
CA VAL A 39 1.85 14.56 -10.57
C VAL A 39 2.22 13.91 -11.91
N ALA A 40 1.61 14.38 -12.98
CA ALA A 40 1.89 13.90 -14.32
C ALA A 40 3.33 14.24 -14.75
N LYS A 41 3.87 13.46 -15.66
CA LYS A 41 5.24 13.65 -16.18
C LYS A 41 5.35 14.85 -17.11
N ASP A 42 4.26 15.27 -17.70
CA ASP A 42 4.19 16.37 -18.66
C ASP A 42 2.93 17.23 -18.41
N ALA A 43 2.96 18.46 -18.91
CA ALA A 43 1.90 19.42 -18.70
C ALA A 43 0.59 19.11 -19.48
N ALA A 44 0.65 18.19 -20.46
CA ALA A 44 -0.51 17.81 -21.26
C ALA A 44 -1.35 16.72 -20.58
N THR A 45 -0.76 15.99 -19.65
CA THR A 45 -1.43 14.93 -18.90
C THR A 45 -1.95 15.48 -17.57
N PRO A 46 -3.23 15.29 -17.24
CA PRO A 46 -3.76 15.74 -15.95
C PRO A 46 -3.21 14.91 -14.80
N ASP A 47 -2.98 15.56 -13.66
CA ASP A 47 -2.63 14.89 -12.42
C ASP A 47 -3.76 13.95 -11.94
N HIS A 48 -3.39 12.82 -11.39
CA HIS A 48 -4.34 11.95 -10.69
C HIS A 48 -4.47 12.39 -9.23
N SER A 49 -5.68 12.73 -8.83
CA SER A 49 -5.96 13.19 -7.47
C SER A 49 -7.11 12.43 -6.85
N PHE A 50 -6.96 12.12 -5.56
CA PHE A 50 -7.99 11.46 -4.75
C PHE A 50 -8.25 12.28 -3.49
N SER A 51 -9.52 12.53 -3.18
CA SER A 51 -9.89 12.99 -1.85
C SER A 51 -9.79 11.84 -0.84
N TYR A 52 -9.85 12.15 0.46
CA TYR A 52 -9.84 11.12 1.50
C TYR A 52 -10.98 10.12 1.34
N SER A 53 -12.18 10.56 0.99
CA SER A 53 -13.30 9.66 0.76
C SER A 53 -13.12 8.76 -0.47
N GLN A 54 -12.54 9.29 -1.54
CA GLN A 54 -12.22 8.51 -2.74
C GLN A 54 -11.12 7.48 -2.46
N LEU A 55 -10.04 7.90 -1.77
CA LEU A 55 -8.95 7.00 -1.39
C LEU A 55 -9.44 5.88 -0.48
N LYS A 56 -10.22 6.20 0.57
CA LYS A 56 -10.80 5.21 1.48
C LYS A 56 -11.63 4.18 0.72
N ARG A 57 -12.48 4.62 -0.21
CA ARG A 57 -13.31 3.75 -1.03
C ARG A 57 -12.49 2.83 -1.92
N ALA A 58 -11.45 3.37 -2.58
CA ALA A 58 -10.56 2.61 -3.43
C ALA A 58 -9.79 1.54 -2.61
N VAL A 59 -9.24 1.92 -1.46
CA VAL A 59 -8.52 1.02 -0.55
C VAL A 59 -9.42 -0.11 -0.05
N LEU A 60 -10.63 0.20 0.43
CA LEU A 60 -11.56 -0.81 0.93
C LEU A 60 -12.08 -1.72 -0.19
N GLY A 61 -12.32 -1.15 -1.39
CA GLY A 61 -12.67 -1.93 -2.58
C GLY A 61 -11.57 -2.92 -2.96
N THR A 62 -10.31 -2.47 -2.95
CA THR A 62 -9.15 -3.34 -3.19
C THR A 62 -9.03 -4.43 -2.13
N ALA A 63 -9.18 -4.10 -0.86
CA ALA A 63 -9.17 -5.09 0.23
C ALA A 63 -10.24 -6.18 0.01
N THR A 64 -11.47 -5.78 -0.29
CA THR A 64 -12.56 -6.70 -0.60
C THR A 64 -12.25 -7.56 -1.83
N GLY A 65 -11.71 -6.95 -2.89
CA GLY A 65 -11.31 -7.66 -4.10
C GLY A 65 -10.26 -8.74 -3.83
N LEU A 66 -9.23 -8.42 -3.04
CA LEU A 66 -8.17 -9.36 -2.67
C LEU A 66 -8.73 -10.55 -1.86
N LEU A 67 -9.59 -10.30 -0.88
CA LEU A 67 -10.24 -11.36 -0.10
C LEU A 67 -11.15 -12.23 -0.98
N ASN A 68 -11.88 -11.64 -1.93
CA ASN A 68 -12.72 -12.37 -2.88
C ASN A 68 -11.92 -13.26 -3.85
N GLN A 69 -10.63 -12.95 -4.06
CA GLN A 69 -9.70 -13.83 -4.79
C GLN A 69 -9.21 -15.00 -3.94
N GLY A 70 -9.68 -15.13 -2.71
CA GLY A 70 -9.35 -16.25 -1.82
C GLY A 70 -8.15 -16.01 -0.91
N LEU A 71 -7.53 -14.82 -0.94
CA LEU A 71 -6.44 -14.49 -0.01
C LEU A 71 -6.97 -14.40 1.42
N ARG A 72 -6.09 -14.73 2.38
CA ARG A 72 -6.40 -14.74 3.82
C ARG A 72 -5.42 -13.85 4.58
N PRO A 73 -5.80 -13.29 5.72
CA PRO A 73 -4.87 -12.56 6.58
C PRO A 73 -3.58 -13.33 6.83
N GLY A 74 -2.44 -12.65 6.63
CA GLY A 74 -1.11 -13.25 6.69
C GLY A 74 -0.53 -13.66 5.35
N ASP A 75 -1.33 -13.78 4.28
CA ASP A 75 -0.83 -14.11 2.95
C ASP A 75 0.06 -12.99 2.38
N ILE A 76 1.12 -13.38 1.70
CA ILE A 76 2.08 -12.46 1.09
C ILE A 76 1.59 -12.05 -0.30
N VAL A 77 1.55 -10.73 -0.55
CA VAL A 77 1.25 -10.14 -1.85
C VAL A 77 2.46 -9.39 -2.36
N LEU A 78 3.11 -9.91 -3.38
CA LEU A 78 4.23 -9.24 -4.04
C LEU A 78 3.69 -8.14 -4.95
N MET A 79 4.19 -6.92 -4.77
CA MET A 79 3.73 -5.75 -5.52
C MET A 79 4.86 -5.24 -6.42
N ARG A 80 4.61 -5.21 -7.73
CA ARG A 80 5.51 -4.67 -8.73
C ARG A 80 4.77 -3.61 -9.55
N LEU A 81 4.48 -2.52 -8.89
CA LEU A 81 3.74 -1.39 -9.44
C LEU A 81 4.65 -0.19 -9.64
N GLY A 82 4.42 0.57 -10.69
CA GLY A 82 5.09 1.83 -10.95
C GLY A 82 4.63 2.94 -10.00
N ASN A 83 5.11 4.17 -10.28
CA ASN A 83 4.70 5.35 -9.50
C ASN A 83 3.33 5.86 -9.98
N THR A 84 2.30 5.07 -9.74
CA THR A 84 0.90 5.33 -10.08
C THR A 84 0.05 5.37 -8.81
N PRO A 85 -1.21 5.86 -8.86
CA PRO A 85 -2.12 5.81 -7.72
C PRO A 85 -2.40 4.38 -7.23
N ASP A 86 -2.25 3.40 -8.11
CA ASP A 86 -2.52 1.99 -7.80
C ASP A 86 -1.57 1.45 -6.73
N PHE A 87 -0.32 1.95 -6.68
CA PHE A 87 0.64 1.51 -5.69
C PHE A 87 0.16 1.76 -4.23
N PRO A 88 -0.11 3.00 -3.80
CA PRO A 88 -0.59 3.23 -2.43
C PRO A 88 -1.98 2.63 -2.17
N ILE A 89 -2.84 2.55 -3.17
CA ILE A 89 -4.17 1.95 -3.04
C ILE A 89 -4.05 0.44 -2.80
N ALA A 90 -3.25 -0.26 -3.61
CA ALA A 90 -3.03 -1.70 -3.45
C ALA A 90 -2.29 -2.02 -2.15
N TYR A 91 -1.29 -1.21 -1.78
CA TYR A 91 -0.55 -1.36 -0.53
C TYR A 91 -1.46 -1.24 0.70
N LEU A 92 -2.21 -0.15 0.80
CA LEU A 92 -3.15 0.06 1.90
C LEU A 92 -4.31 -0.95 1.85
N GLY A 93 -4.78 -1.34 0.66
CA GLY A 93 -5.79 -2.36 0.48
C GLY A 93 -5.37 -3.72 1.01
N ALA A 94 -4.13 -4.15 0.72
CA ALA A 94 -3.56 -5.36 1.27
C ALA A 94 -3.46 -5.31 2.80
N LEU A 95 -2.97 -4.19 3.36
CA LEU A 95 -2.91 -3.99 4.81
C LEU A 95 -4.30 -3.98 5.45
N ALA A 96 -5.31 -3.37 4.79
CA ALA A 96 -6.69 -3.35 5.29
C ALA A 96 -7.27 -4.78 5.37
N ALA A 97 -6.92 -5.64 4.41
CA ALA A 97 -7.29 -7.06 4.39
C ALA A 97 -6.47 -7.95 5.35
N GLY A 98 -5.49 -7.37 6.07
CA GLY A 98 -4.59 -8.13 6.94
C GLY A 98 -3.53 -8.93 6.20
N LEU A 99 -3.29 -8.64 4.92
CA LEU A 99 -2.26 -9.27 4.09
C LEU A 99 -0.89 -8.63 4.35
N VAL A 100 0.16 -9.27 3.85
CA VAL A 100 1.55 -8.79 3.93
C VAL A 100 1.99 -8.26 2.55
N PRO A 101 1.85 -6.96 2.28
CA PRO A 101 2.31 -6.38 1.02
C PRO A 101 3.84 -6.29 1.00
N VAL A 102 4.46 -6.80 -0.07
CA VAL A 102 5.89 -6.72 -0.31
C VAL A 102 6.15 -5.91 -1.58
N PRO A 103 6.40 -4.62 -1.45
CA PRO A 103 6.70 -3.76 -2.60
C PRO A 103 8.08 -4.05 -3.16
N THR A 104 8.18 -4.11 -4.48
CA THR A 104 9.44 -4.24 -5.21
C THR A 104 9.53 -3.19 -6.32
N SER A 105 10.76 -2.89 -6.74
CA SER A 105 10.97 -1.96 -7.83
C SER A 105 10.45 -2.53 -9.16
N ALA A 106 9.73 -1.72 -9.93
CA ALA A 106 9.34 -2.05 -11.30
C ALA A 106 10.55 -2.23 -12.24
N ALA A 107 11.73 -1.67 -11.87
CA ALA A 107 12.96 -1.76 -12.65
C ALA A 107 13.72 -3.09 -12.48
N LEU A 108 13.32 -3.95 -11.54
CA LEU A 108 13.96 -5.25 -11.34
C LEU A 108 13.87 -6.12 -12.59
N THR A 109 14.95 -6.85 -12.87
CA THR A 109 15.00 -7.84 -13.95
C THR A 109 14.12 -9.05 -13.64
N LYS A 110 13.76 -9.80 -14.69
CA LYS A 110 13.00 -11.05 -14.53
C LYS A 110 13.70 -12.05 -13.57
N THR A 111 15.03 -12.13 -13.63
CA THR A 111 15.82 -13.03 -12.77
C THR A 111 15.75 -12.62 -11.31
N GLU A 112 15.86 -11.32 -11.00
CA GLU A 112 15.75 -10.82 -9.63
C GLU A 112 14.35 -11.05 -9.07
N VAL A 113 13.31 -10.77 -9.86
CA VAL A 113 11.93 -11.04 -9.46
C VAL A 113 11.69 -12.52 -9.23
N ALA A 114 12.23 -13.41 -10.08
CA ALA A 114 12.09 -14.85 -9.90
C ALA A 114 12.72 -15.35 -8.59
N ARG A 115 13.87 -14.78 -8.19
CA ARG A 115 14.51 -15.08 -6.90
C ARG A 115 13.61 -14.64 -5.73
N ILE A 116 13.11 -13.41 -5.78
CA ILE A 116 12.20 -12.90 -4.73
C ILE A 116 10.95 -13.79 -4.62
N ILE A 117 10.35 -14.19 -5.74
CA ILE A 117 9.20 -15.10 -5.74
C ILE A 117 9.55 -16.46 -5.13
N ALA A 118 10.72 -17.01 -5.45
CA ALA A 118 11.17 -18.28 -4.89
C ALA A 118 11.39 -18.21 -3.37
N ASP A 119 11.95 -17.10 -2.89
CA ASP A 119 12.25 -16.90 -1.46
C ASP A 119 10.97 -16.61 -0.62
N LEU A 120 10.04 -15.82 -1.17
CA LEU A 120 8.86 -15.37 -0.44
C LEU A 120 7.64 -16.28 -0.62
N ALA A 121 7.59 -17.06 -1.70
CA ALA A 121 6.43 -17.87 -2.10
C ALA A 121 5.10 -17.08 -1.98
N PRO A 122 4.96 -15.91 -2.64
CA PRO A 122 3.79 -15.06 -2.47
C PRO A 122 2.53 -15.74 -3.01
N CYS A 123 1.40 -15.53 -2.33
CA CYS A 123 0.11 -16.05 -2.76
C CYS A 123 -0.42 -15.30 -4.00
N MET A 124 0.02 -14.05 -4.19
CA MET A 124 -0.36 -13.22 -5.35
C MET A 124 0.76 -12.27 -5.74
N VAL A 125 0.83 -11.97 -7.04
CA VAL A 125 1.69 -10.91 -7.60
C VAL A 125 0.80 -9.86 -8.28
N ILE A 126 0.86 -8.61 -7.79
CA ILE A 126 0.22 -7.46 -8.42
C ILE A 126 1.26 -6.72 -9.24
N ARG A 127 0.95 -6.42 -10.49
CA ARG A 127 1.83 -5.71 -11.43
C ARG A 127 1.04 -4.86 -12.41
N ASP A 128 1.72 -3.85 -12.99
CA ASP A 128 1.23 -3.10 -14.16
C ASP A 128 1.14 -4.00 -15.39
#